data_5364a6cae0298e6276427de0c25010a3
#
_entry.id   5364a6cae0298e6276427de0c25010a3
#
_cell.length_a   1.000
_cell.length_b   1.000
_cell.length_c   1.000
_cell.angle_alpha   90.00
_cell.angle_beta   90.00
_cell.angle_gamma   90.00
#
_symmetry.space_group_name_H-M   'P 1'
#
loop_
_entity.id
_entity.type
_entity.pdbx_description
1 polymer ?
#
loop_
_entity_poly.entity_id
_entity_poly.type
_entity_poly.pdbx_seq_one_letter_code
_entity_poly.pdbx_strand_id
1 'polypeptide(L)' 'MTAEAQIEEILIEASAYGIRSEVMDTAKQFMSDGHDRLNAYERAFKDLVNE' A
#
# COMPACT_ATOMS: atom_id res chain seq x y z
N MET A 1 2.93 -6.15 16.79
CA MET A 1 2.11 -5.79 15.64
C MET A 1 2.54 -6.60 14.43
N THR A 2 1.59 -7.10 13.66
CA THR A 2 1.91 -7.95 12.50
C THR A 2 1.93 -7.11 11.22
N ALA A 3 2.55 -7.68 10.18
CA ALA A 3 2.57 -7.02 8.87
C ALA A 3 1.14 -6.83 8.34
N GLU A 4 0.27 -7.80 8.58
CA GLU A 4 -1.13 -7.69 8.14
C GLU A 4 -1.84 -6.52 8.81
N ALA A 5 -1.60 -6.32 10.09
CA ALA A 5 -2.21 -5.19 10.80
C ALA A 5 -1.73 -3.86 10.23
N GLN A 6 -0.47 -3.76 9.88
CA GLN A 6 0.07 -2.55 9.27
C GLN A 6 -0.52 -2.30 7.88
N ILE A 7 -0.67 -3.36 7.10
CA ILE A 7 -1.28 -3.25 5.78
C ILE A 7 -2.72 -2.79 5.90
N GLU A 8 -3.46 -3.31 6.87
CA GLU A 8 -4.83 -2.86 7.10
C GLU A 8 -4.89 -1.37 7.41
N GLU A 9 -3.97 -0.89 8.25
CA GLU A 9 -3.93 0.54 8.57
C GLU A 9 -3.67 1.37 7.33
N ILE A 10 -2.74 0.93 6.49
CA ILE A 10 -2.44 1.61 5.25
C ILE A 10 -3.68 1.69 4.37
N LEU A 11 -4.41 0.59 4.26
CA LEU A 11 -5.62 0.56 3.43
C LEU A 11 -6.73 1.44 4.01
N ILE A 12 -6.84 1.51 5.34
CA ILE A 12 -7.80 2.41 5.97
C ILE A 12 -7.48 3.86 5.63
N GLU A 13 -6.22 4.24 5.75
CA GLU A 13 -5.81 5.60 5.40
C GLU A 13 -5.99 5.87 3.90
N ALA A 14 -5.66 4.89 3.07
CA ALA A 14 -5.85 5.03 1.63
C ALA A 14 -7.31 5.24 1.29
N SER A 15 -8.22 4.57 2.00
CA SER A 15 -9.65 4.77 1.81
C SER A 15 -10.06 6.21 2.13
N ALA A 16 -9.46 6.77 3.18
CA ALA A 16 -9.76 8.15 3.58
C ALA A 16 -9.34 9.14 2.50
N TYR A 17 -8.29 8.82 1.74
CA TYR A 17 -7.85 9.66 0.62
C TYR A 17 -8.55 9.29 -0.69
N GLY A 18 -9.35 8.25 -0.69
CA GLY A 18 -10.03 7.81 -1.91
C GLY A 18 -9.13 7.08 -2.90
N ILE A 19 -8.03 6.52 -2.44
CA ILE A 19 -7.05 5.87 -3.32
C ILE A 19 -6.80 4.40 -2.96
N ARG A 20 -7.76 3.77 -2.30
CA ARG A 20 -7.56 2.38 -1.85
C ARG A 20 -7.27 1.43 -3.02
N SER A 21 -8.04 1.53 -4.09
CA SER A 21 -7.82 0.68 -5.27
C SER A 21 -6.46 0.91 -5.90
N GLU A 22 -6.08 2.18 -6.02
CA GLU A 22 -4.79 2.54 -6.61
C GLU A 22 -3.63 2.01 -5.77
N VAL A 23 -3.75 2.10 -4.44
CA VAL A 23 -2.73 1.55 -3.56
C VAL A 23 -2.61 0.05 -3.74
N MET A 24 -3.74 -0.65 -3.81
CA MET A 24 -3.72 -2.09 -4.00
C MET A 24 -3.07 -2.48 -5.33
N ASP A 25 -3.44 -1.80 -6.41
CA ASP A 25 -2.88 -2.10 -7.72
C ASP A 25 -1.38 -1.80 -7.77
N THR A 26 -0.97 -0.66 -7.24
CA THR A 26 0.44 -0.29 -7.22
C THR A 26 1.26 -1.25 -6.36
N ALA A 27 0.70 -1.65 -5.21
CA ALA A 27 1.37 -2.62 -4.35
C ALA A 27 1.57 -3.95 -5.06
N LYS A 28 0.59 -4.38 -5.85
CA LYS A 28 0.73 -5.62 -6.62
C LYS A 28 1.89 -5.54 -7.59
N GLN A 29 2.08 -4.38 -8.22
CA GLN A 29 3.20 -4.20 -9.14
C GLN A 29 4.53 -4.27 -8.41
N PHE A 30 4.63 -3.64 -7.24
CA PHE A 30 5.86 -3.71 -6.45
C PHE A 30 6.14 -5.15 -6.02
N MET A 31 5.11 -5.91 -5.64
CA MET A 31 5.30 -7.30 -5.26
C MET A 31 5.77 -8.14 -6.45
N SER A 32 5.27 -7.84 -7.64
CA SER A 32 5.70 -8.49 -8.87
C SER A 32 7.17 -8.21 -9.15
N ASP A 33 7.67 -7.05 -8.72
CA ASP A 33 9.06 -6.66 -8.89
C ASP A 33 9.98 -7.23 -7.80
N GLY A 34 9.43 -7.96 -6.84
CA GLY A 34 10.23 -8.60 -5.82
C GLY A 34 10.18 -7.98 -4.44
N HIS A 35 9.41 -6.91 -4.26
CA HIS A 35 9.23 -6.32 -2.93
C HIS A 35 8.35 -7.19 -2.06
N ASP A 36 8.61 -7.21 -0.76
CA ASP A 36 7.74 -7.95 0.14
C ASP A 36 6.42 -7.20 0.31
N ARG A 37 5.43 -7.90 0.86
CA ARG A 37 4.06 -7.39 0.88
C ARG A 37 3.93 -6.08 1.65
N LEU A 38 4.47 -6.02 2.87
CA LEU A 38 4.37 -4.80 3.67
C LEU A 38 5.09 -3.64 2.99
N ASN A 39 6.29 -3.89 2.51
CA ASN A 39 7.09 -2.89 1.82
C ASN A 39 6.35 -2.36 0.60
N ALA A 40 5.73 -3.27 -0.16
CA ALA A 40 4.99 -2.90 -1.37
C ALA A 40 3.84 -1.95 -1.04
N TYR A 41 3.06 -2.25 0.00
CA TYR A 41 1.95 -1.39 0.39
C TYR A 41 2.43 -0.05 0.92
N GLU A 42 3.49 -0.04 1.71
CA GLU A 42 4.04 1.22 2.22
C GLU A 42 4.51 2.11 1.09
N ARG A 43 5.25 1.55 0.14
CA ARG A 43 5.75 2.31 -0.99
C ARG A 43 4.62 2.80 -1.88
N ALA A 44 3.64 1.96 -2.13
CA ALA A 44 2.51 2.34 -2.96
C ALA A 44 1.75 3.51 -2.37
N PHE A 45 1.47 3.45 -1.07
CA PHE A 45 0.75 4.52 -0.38
C PHE A 45 1.55 5.81 -0.41
N LYS A 46 2.84 5.72 -0.10
CA LYS A 46 3.71 6.89 -0.06
C LYS A 46 3.81 7.56 -1.43
N ASP A 47 3.98 6.76 -2.48
CA ASP A 47 4.10 7.29 -3.83
C ASP A 47 2.83 8.03 -4.26
N LEU A 48 1.68 7.45 -3.95
CA LEU A 48 0.41 8.04 -4.36
C LEU A 48 0.03 9.27 -3.54
N VAL A 49 0.40 9.29 -2.27
CA VAL A 49 0.09 10.43 -1.41
C VAL A 49 1.02 11.62 -1.70
N ASN A 50 2.24 11.34 -2.12
CA ASN A 50 3.23 12.39 -2.37
C ASN A 50 3.22 12.91 -3.80
N GLU A 51 2.24 12.54 -4.59
CA GLU A 51 2.16 13.01 -5.96
C GLU A 51 1.77 14.48 -6.07
#